data_2348352022a23866d485d5d844a51403
#
_entry.id   2348352022a23866d485d5d844a51403
#
_cell.length_a   1.000
_cell.length_b   1.000
_cell.length_c   1.000
_cell.angle_alpha   90.00
_cell.angle_beta   90.00
_cell.angle_gamma   90.00
#
_symmetry.space_group_name_H-M   'P 1'
#
loop_
_entity.id
_entity.type
_entity.pdbx_description
1 polymer ?
#
loop_
_entity_poly.entity_id
_entity_poly.type
_entity_poly.pdbx_seq_one_letter_code
_entity_poly.pdbx_strand_id
1 'polypeptide(L)'
;MKNVAGYDLSRLMAGSYGSLGVITEVSLKVLPKPRQCLSISLDMDSDRALLRLAEWGQQPLPISAACHDGQRLHLRLEGGEGSVTAAHDRLGGEVLDASYWADLNEHRLSFFDEDQPLWRLSVPHNTPRLSLPGRQLIDWGGAQRWLKSDAEASFIRSIVEEVGGHVTCYSHGLIDSPFQPLPEALMRYHRSLKQQLDPRGIFNPGRLYAEL
;
A
#
# COMPACT_ATOMS: atom_id res chain seq x y z
N MET A 1 -15.52 -5.72 17.90
CA MET A 1 -15.76 -4.52 18.72
C MET A 1 -16.57 -3.56 17.86
N LYS A 2 -17.68 -3.06 18.35
CA LYS A 2 -18.54 -2.13 17.60
C LYS A 2 -18.19 -0.71 18.08
N ASN A 3 -17.53 0.06 17.19
CA ASN A 3 -17.23 1.46 17.48
C ASN A 3 -18.36 2.35 16.98
N VAL A 4 -18.67 3.40 17.74
CA VAL A 4 -19.63 4.42 17.33
C VAL A 4 -18.95 5.33 16.29
N ALA A 5 -19.63 5.62 15.18
CA ALA A 5 -19.13 6.55 14.18
C ALA A 5 -18.75 7.90 14.84
N GLY A 6 -17.54 8.39 14.58
CA GLY A 6 -17.00 9.63 15.11
C GLY A 6 -16.17 9.52 16.39
N TYR A 7 -16.06 8.34 17.01
CA TYR A 7 -15.28 8.15 18.25
C TYR A 7 -14.16 7.09 18.13
N ASP A 8 -13.71 6.78 16.92
CA ASP A 8 -12.61 5.83 16.73
C ASP A 8 -11.25 6.53 16.80
N LEU A 9 -10.85 6.93 18.01
CA LEU A 9 -9.54 7.53 18.27
C LEU A 9 -8.40 6.59 17.89
N SER A 10 -8.58 5.28 18.01
CA SER A 10 -7.55 4.30 17.62
C SER A 10 -7.22 4.39 16.13
N ARG A 11 -8.23 4.52 15.28
CA ARG A 11 -8.03 4.74 13.83
C ARG A 11 -7.46 6.11 13.52
N LEU A 12 -7.89 7.14 14.26
CA LEU A 12 -7.36 8.49 14.11
C LEU A 12 -5.87 8.55 14.42
N MET A 13 -5.42 7.83 15.46
CA MET A 13 -4.01 7.76 15.85
C MET A 13 -3.18 6.91 14.88
N ALA A 14 -3.77 5.86 14.28
CA ALA A 14 -3.10 5.05 13.28
C ALA A 14 -2.81 5.87 12.03
N GLY A 15 -1.53 5.97 11.63
CA GLY A 15 -1.08 6.77 10.49
C GLY A 15 -0.92 8.26 10.77
N SER A 16 -1.07 8.73 12.01
CA SER A 16 -0.82 10.13 12.38
C SER A 16 0.68 10.49 12.45
N TYR A 17 1.57 9.54 12.29
CA TYR A 17 3.03 9.71 12.41
C TYR A 17 3.46 10.34 13.74
N GLY A 18 2.67 10.12 14.81
CA GLY A 18 2.92 10.70 16.12
C GLY A 18 2.65 12.20 16.21
N SER A 19 1.98 12.80 15.22
CA SER A 19 1.66 14.24 15.23
C SER A 19 0.50 14.60 16.16
N LEU A 20 -0.32 13.63 16.57
CA LEU A 20 -1.48 13.83 17.42
C LEU A 20 -1.29 13.35 18.87
N GLY A 21 -0.28 12.54 19.12
CA GLY A 21 -0.02 11.98 20.44
C GLY A 21 0.90 10.77 20.41
N VAL A 22 1.17 10.18 21.57
CA VAL A 22 1.99 8.98 21.74
C VAL A 22 1.09 7.79 22.03
N ILE A 23 1.25 6.72 21.29
CA ILE A 23 0.56 5.43 21.53
C ILE A 23 1.43 4.65 22.52
N THR A 24 0.93 4.39 23.73
CA THR A 24 1.65 3.65 24.77
C THR A 24 1.29 2.17 24.81
N GLU A 25 0.11 1.80 24.35
CA GLU A 25 -0.36 0.41 24.32
C GLU A 25 -1.29 0.20 23.13
N VAL A 26 -1.19 -0.97 22.51
CA VAL A 26 -2.03 -1.38 21.36
C VAL A 26 -2.59 -2.77 21.61
N SER A 27 -3.90 -2.93 21.45
CA SER A 27 -4.58 -4.22 21.44
C SER A 27 -5.04 -4.57 20.03
N LEU A 28 -4.47 -5.63 19.45
CA LEU A 28 -4.78 -6.09 18.10
C LEU A 28 -5.60 -7.37 18.11
N LYS A 29 -6.71 -7.38 17.38
CA LYS A 29 -7.41 -8.64 17.07
C LYS A 29 -6.66 -9.35 15.97
N VAL A 30 -6.18 -10.56 16.26
CA VAL A 30 -5.45 -11.40 15.30
C VAL A 30 -6.34 -12.52 14.75
N LEU A 31 -6.02 -13.01 13.56
CA LEU A 31 -6.61 -14.20 12.97
C LEU A 31 -5.74 -15.42 13.30
N PRO A 32 -6.31 -16.63 13.37
CA PRO A 32 -5.53 -17.86 13.46
C PRO A 32 -4.57 -17.97 12.27
N LYS A 33 -3.39 -18.56 12.50
CA LYS A 33 -2.46 -18.89 11.41
C LYS A 33 -3.13 -19.85 10.42
N PRO A 34 -2.97 -19.65 9.10
CA PRO A 34 -3.45 -20.58 8.10
C PRO A 34 -2.76 -21.95 8.28
N ARG A 35 -3.47 -23.02 7.96
CA ARG A 35 -2.90 -24.38 8.02
C ARG A 35 -1.90 -24.63 6.91
N GLN A 36 -2.14 -24.06 5.74
CA GLN A 36 -1.26 -24.12 4.59
C GLN A 36 -1.04 -22.73 4.01
N CYS A 37 0.20 -22.48 3.59
CA CYS A 37 0.61 -21.30 2.82
C CYS A 37 1.42 -21.81 1.62
N LEU A 38 1.05 -21.36 0.42
CA LEU A 38 1.76 -21.66 -0.82
C LEU A 38 1.92 -20.37 -1.61
N SER A 39 3.12 -20.12 -2.09
CA SER A 39 3.41 -18.99 -2.99
C SER A 39 3.64 -19.51 -4.39
N ILE A 40 3.06 -18.84 -5.38
CA ILE A 40 3.18 -19.20 -6.79
C ILE A 40 3.52 -17.97 -7.65
N SER A 41 4.16 -18.22 -8.78
CA SER A 41 4.53 -17.22 -9.77
C SER A 41 3.91 -17.58 -11.11
N LEU A 42 3.25 -16.61 -11.73
CA LEU A 42 2.54 -16.73 -13.00
C LEU A 42 3.20 -15.82 -14.05
N ASP A 43 3.45 -16.36 -15.23
CA ASP A 43 3.98 -15.59 -16.35
C ASP A 43 2.85 -14.84 -17.04
N MET A 44 2.75 -13.55 -16.76
CA MET A 44 1.80 -12.63 -17.41
C MET A 44 2.24 -11.19 -17.24
N ASP A 45 1.85 -10.35 -18.20
CA ASP A 45 2.08 -8.90 -18.15
C ASP A 45 1.18 -8.21 -17.09
N SER A 46 1.53 -6.98 -16.76
CA SER A 46 0.86 -6.21 -15.70
C SER A 46 -0.61 -5.88 -16.00
N ASP A 47 -0.96 -5.64 -17.27
CA ASP A 47 -2.33 -5.30 -17.63
C ASP A 47 -3.25 -6.52 -17.46
N ARG A 48 -2.78 -7.68 -17.94
CA ARG A 48 -3.47 -8.96 -17.73
C ARG A 48 -3.55 -9.33 -16.24
N ALA A 49 -2.47 -9.09 -15.50
CA ALA A 49 -2.43 -9.33 -14.06
C ALA A 49 -3.51 -8.53 -13.31
N LEU A 50 -3.64 -7.23 -13.59
CA LEU A 50 -4.67 -6.37 -12.99
C LEU A 50 -6.09 -6.85 -13.31
N LEU A 51 -6.37 -7.23 -14.56
CA LEU A 51 -7.66 -7.80 -14.95
C LEU A 51 -7.96 -9.11 -14.21
N ARG A 52 -6.98 -10.01 -14.15
CA ARG A 52 -7.13 -11.28 -13.44
C ARG A 52 -7.32 -11.10 -11.94
N LEU A 53 -6.60 -10.18 -11.30
CA LEU A 53 -6.77 -9.87 -9.88
C LEU A 53 -8.18 -9.34 -9.58
N ALA A 54 -8.72 -8.49 -10.45
CA ALA A 54 -10.09 -8.00 -10.32
C ALA A 54 -11.13 -9.14 -10.47
N GLU A 55 -10.94 -10.06 -11.42
CA GLU A 55 -11.80 -11.24 -11.60
C GLU A 55 -11.70 -12.20 -10.39
N TRP A 56 -10.49 -12.49 -9.92
CA TRP A 56 -10.25 -13.42 -8.82
C TRP A 56 -10.70 -12.87 -7.47
N GLY A 57 -10.66 -11.55 -7.30
CA GLY A 57 -11.19 -10.88 -6.11
C GLY A 57 -12.72 -11.07 -5.90
N GLN A 58 -13.44 -11.46 -6.96
CA GLN A 58 -14.86 -11.79 -6.89
C GLN A 58 -15.13 -13.28 -6.68
N GLN A 59 -14.11 -14.10 -6.53
CA GLN A 59 -14.18 -15.55 -6.41
C GLN A 59 -13.67 -16.01 -5.04
N PRO A 60 -14.13 -17.18 -4.55
CA PRO A 60 -13.69 -17.72 -3.26
C PRO A 60 -12.28 -18.34 -3.35
N LEU A 61 -11.30 -17.58 -3.84
CA LEU A 61 -9.91 -18.00 -3.90
C LEU A 61 -9.18 -17.55 -2.64
N PRO A 62 -8.35 -18.40 -2.02
CA PRO A 62 -7.62 -18.08 -0.80
C PRO A 62 -6.37 -17.24 -1.07
N ILE A 63 -6.49 -16.20 -1.90
CA ILE A 63 -5.40 -15.28 -2.21
C ILE A 63 -5.24 -14.30 -1.06
N SER A 64 -4.09 -14.31 -0.39
CA SER A 64 -3.79 -13.44 0.75
C SER A 64 -2.79 -12.33 0.43
N ALA A 65 -2.04 -12.46 -0.66
CA ALA A 65 -1.16 -11.43 -1.18
C ALA A 65 -1.01 -11.58 -2.69
N ALA A 66 -0.79 -10.45 -3.38
CA ALA A 66 -0.54 -10.40 -4.81
C ALA A 66 0.44 -9.27 -5.12
N CYS A 67 1.49 -9.58 -5.88
CA CYS A 67 2.49 -8.62 -6.33
C CYS A 67 2.88 -8.90 -7.79
N HIS A 68 2.94 -7.86 -8.63
CA HIS A 68 3.51 -7.94 -9.97
C HIS A 68 4.80 -7.12 -10.02
N ASP A 69 5.92 -7.78 -10.27
CA ASP A 69 7.27 -7.19 -10.18
C ASP A 69 7.74 -6.45 -11.46
N GLY A 70 6.85 -6.35 -12.43
CA GLY A 70 7.13 -5.82 -13.78
C GLY A 70 7.26 -6.91 -14.86
N GLN A 71 7.44 -8.16 -14.47
CA GLN A 71 7.59 -9.31 -15.37
C GLN A 71 6.59 -10.43 -15.10
N ARG A 72 6.36 -10.76 -13.82
CA ARG A 72 5.54 -11.88 -13.37
C ARG A 72 4.57 -11.47 -12.29
N LEU A 73 3.44 -12.16 -12.20
CA LEU A 73 2.50 -12.04 -11.09
C LEU A 73 2.80 -13.10 -10.03
N HIS A 74 3.06 -12.66 -8.82
CA HIS A 74 3.27 -13.49 -7.64
C HIS A 74 2.04 -13.48 -6.77
N LEU A 75 1.59 -14.65 -6.33
CA LEU A 75 0.43 -14.83 -5.46
C LEU A 75 0.81 -15.64 -4.23
N ARG A 76 0.25 -15.27 -3.08
CA ARG A 76 0.29 -16.07 -1.86
C ARG A 76 -1.11 -16.62 -1.59
N LEU A 77 -1.21 -17.93 -1.48
CA LEU A 77 -2.43 -18.67 -1.16
C LEU A 77 -2.33 -19.13 0.30
N GLU A 78 -3.33 -18.78 1.11
CA GLU A 78 -3.36 -19.12 2.54
C GLU A 78 -4.74 -19.61 2.96
N GLY A 79 -4.77 -20.77 3.66
CA GLY A 79 -6.05 -21.33 4.10
C GLY A 79 -5.95 -22.75 4.61
N GLY A 80 -7.02 -23.53 4.43
CA GLY A 80 -7.01 -24.98 4.62
C GLY A 80 -6.30 -25.69 3.47
N GLU A 81 -5.73 -26.88 3.73
CA GLU A 81 -4.97 -27.66 2.74
C GLU A 81 -5.74 -27.84 1.42
N GLY A 82 -6.99 -28.32 1.50
CA GLY A 82 -7.80 -28.56 0.31
C GLY A 82 -8.11 -27.29 -0.51
N SER A 83 -8.32 -26.14 0.15
CA SER A 83 -8.59 -24.88 -0.55
C SER A 83 -7.35 -24.35 -1.25
N VAL A 84 -6.18 -24.47 -0.62
CA VAL A 84 -4.90 -24.03 -1.21
C VAL A 84 -4.52 -24.94 -2.39
N THR A 85 -4.64 -26.26 -2.23
CA THR A 85 -4.37 -27.22 -3.31
C THR A 85 -5.29 -26.98 -4.51
N ALA A 86 -6.60 -26.90 -4.30
CA ALA A 86 -7.57 -26.66 -5.37
C ALA A 86 -7.33 -25.30 -6.08
N ALA A 87 -6.92 -24.28 -5.34
CA ALA A 87 -6.57 -22.99 -5.94
C ALA A 87 -5.30 -23.08 -6.78
N HIS A 88 -4.27 -23.79 -6.32
CA HIS A 88 -3.05 -24.03 -7.08
C HIS A 88 -3.34 -24.83 -8.36
N ASP A 89 -4.09 -25.93 -8.28
CA ASP A 89 -4.48 -26.73 -9.45
C ASP A 89 -5.23 -25.90 -10.50
N ARG A 90 -6.04 -24.97 -10.05
CA ARG A 90 -6.82 -24.08 -10.91
C ARG A 90 -6.02 -22.94 -11.54
N LEU A 91 -5.16 -22.30 -10.75
CA LEU A 91 -4.37 -21.13 -11.17
C LEU A 91 -3.10 -21.54 -11.93
N GLY A 92 -2.55 -22.68 -11.58
CA GLY A 92 -1.24 -23.13 -12.05
C GLY A 92 -0.10 -22.29 -11.49
N GLY A 93 0.98 -22.22 -12.24
CA GLY A 93 2.16 -21.43 -11.90
C GLY A 93 3.27 -22.25 -11.26
N GLU A 94 4.43 -21.63 -11.16
CA GLU A 94 5.62 -22.21 -10.53
C GLU A 94 5.63 -21.87 -9.04
N VAL A 95 6.11 -22.80 -8.22
CA VAL A 95 6.26 -22.53 -6.77
C VAL A 95 7.31 -21.45 -6.56
N LEU A 96 6.94 -20.44 -5.78
CA LEU A 96 7.78 -19.32 -5.40
C LEU A 96 8.25 -19.49 -3.96
N ASP A 97 9.50 -19.12 -3.68
CA ASP A 97 10.02 -19.12 -2.32
C ASP A 97 9.23 -18.13 -1.42
N ALA A 98 8.88 -18.57 -0.23
CA ALA A 98 8.10 -17.78 0.72
C ALA A 98 8.84 -16.53 1.22
N SER A 99 10.18 -16.50 1.16
CA SER A 99 11.00 -15.34 1.52
C SER A 99 10.69 -14.10 0.67
N TYR A 100 10.18 -14.30 -0.55
CA TYR A 100 9.79 -13.21 -1.46
C TYR A 100 8.92 -12.14 -0.77
N TRP A 101 7.95 -12.56 0.06
CA TRP A 101 7.05 -11.62 0.74
C TRP A 101 7.74 -10.84 1.86
N ALA A 102 8.71 -11.46 2.54
CA ALA A 102 9.55 -10.76 3.49
C ALA A 102 10.47 -9.75 2.79
N ASP A 103 11.05 -10.14 1.66
CA ASP A 103 11.92 -9.26 0.86
C ASP A 103 11.14 -8.09 0.24
N LEU A 104 9.89 -8.34 -0.20
CA LEU A 104 8.99 -7.27 -0.66
C LEU A 104 8.68 -6.26 0.47
N ASN A 105 8.29 -6.76 1.65
CA ASN A 105 7.94 -5.92 2.79
C ASN A 105 9.12 -5.10 3.32
N GLU A 106 10.32 -5.68 3.31
CA GLU A 106 11.54 -5.05 3.79
C GLU A 106 12.29 -4.28 2.69
N HIS A 107 11.69 -4.13 1.52
CA HIS A 107 12.28 -3.46 0.36
C HIS A 107 13.65 -4.04 -0.06
N ARG A 108 13.81 -5.39 0.02
CA ARG A 108 15.05 -6.09 -0.38
C ARG A 108 15.01 -6.67 -1.79
N LEU A 109 13.89 -6.54 -2.51
CA LEU A 109 13.82 -6.93 -3.91
C LEU A 109 14.66 -5.98 -4.76
N SER A 110 15.26 -6.47 -5.84
CA SER A 110 16.10 -5.70 -6.76
C SER A 110 15.42 -4.46 -7.35
N PHE A 111 14.10 -4.42 -7.35
CA PHE A 111 13.34 -3.21 -7.71
C PHE A 111 13.70 -2.01 -6.82
N PHE A 112 13.99 -2.24 -5.54
CA PHE A 112 14.27 -1.17 -4.57
C PHE A 112 15.74 -0.73 -4.56
N ASP A 113 16.65 -1.49 -5.17
CA ASP A 113 18.10 -1.20 -5.22
C ASP A 113 18.46 -0.08 -6.21
N GLU A 114 17.53 0.36 -7.04
CA GLU A 114 17.77 1.42 -8.02
C GLU A 114 17.91 2.80 -7.36
N ASP A 115 18.80 3.63 -7.90
CA ASP A 115 19.10 4.97 -7.37
C ASP A 115 17.95 5.99 -7.58
N GLN A 116 17.01 5.68 -8.48
CA GLN A 116 15.89 6.58 -8.78
C GLN A 116 14.99 6.80 -7.56
N PRO A 117 14.37 7.99 -7.44
CA PRO A 117 13.41 8.30 -6.40
C PRO A 117 12.30 7.26 -6.30
N LEU A 118 11.98 6.85 -5.08
CA LEU A 118 10.94 5.89 -4.77
C LEU A 118 9.64 6.62 -4.39
N TRP A 119 8.58 6.28 -5.10
CA TRP A 119 7.23 6.79 -4.86
C TRP A 119 6.28 5.66 -4.52
N ARG A 120 5.44 5.87 -3.52
CA ARG A 120 4.33 5.00 -3.20
C ARG A 120 3.02 5.63 -3.65
N LEU A 121 2.33 4.96 -4.56
CA LEU A 121 1.02 5.35 -5.06
C LEU A 121 -0.04 4.48 -4.38
N SER A 122 -1.09 5.09 -3.89
CA SER A 122 -2.29 4.41 -3.39
C SER A 122 -3.44 4.78 -4.30
N VAL A 123 -4.04 3.78 -4.94
CA VAL A 123 -5.09 3.97 -5.95
C VAL A 123 -6.24 2.99 -5.72
N PRO A 124 -7.45 3.22 -6.25
CA PRO A 124 -8.49 2.20 -6.27
C PRO A 124 -7.98 0.90 -6.90
N HIS A 125 -8.33 -0.25 -6.31
CA HIS A 125 -7.79 -1.56 -6.73
C HIS A 125 -8.09 -1.92 -8.20
N ASN A 126 -9.15 -1.36 -8.77
CA ASN A 126 -9.56 -1.55 -10.17
C ASN A 126 -8.94 -0.54 -11.13
N THR A 127 -7.98 0.29 -10.67
CA THR A 127 -7.29 1.24 -11.53
C THR A 127 -6.40 0.49 -12.54
N PRO A 128 -6.52 0.77 -13.85
CA PRO A 128 -5.65 0.18 -14.86
C PRO A 128 -4.20 0.62 -14.66
N ARG A 129 -3.29 0.10 -15.47
CA ARG A 129 -1.90 0.54 -15.46
C ARG A 129 -1.82 2.04 -15.77
N LEU A 130 -1.07 2.77 -14.92
CA LEU A 130 -0.86 4.20 -15.11
C LEU A 130 0.32 4.46 -16.06
N SER A 131 0.15 5.41 -16.98
CA SER A 131 1.20 5.85 -17.90
C SER A 131 2.16 6.80 -17.20
N LEU A 132 2.95 6.25 -16.27
CA LEU A 132 4.00 6.99 -15.55
C LEU A 132 5.38 6.54 -16.04
N PRO A 133 6.33 7.46 -16.24
CA PRO A 133 7.69 7.10 -16.59
C PRO A 133 8.40 6.41 -15.43
N GLY A 134 9.20 5.39 -15.75
CA GLY A 134 9.96 4.63 -14.77
C GLY A 134 9.44 3.21 -14.57
N ARG A 135 10.07 2.50 -13.62
CA ARG A 135 9.68 1.13 -13.29
C ARG A 135 8.57 1.11 -12.25
N GLN A 136 7.63 0.21 -12.44
CA GLN A 136 6.50 0.02 -11.51
C GLN A 136 6.49 -1.40 -10.96
N LEU A 137 6.21 -1.51 -9.66
CA LEU A 137 5.87 -2.74 -8.97
C LEU A 137 4.46 -2.56 -8.41
N ILE A 138 3.56 -3.50 -8.73
CA ILE A 138 2.16 -3.45 -8.33
C ILE A 138 1.94 -4.40 -7.16
N ASP A 139 1.41 -3.90 -6.08
CA ASP A 139 1.22 -4.64 -4.84
C ASP A 139 -0.24 -4.51 -4.34
N TRP A 140 -0.61 -5.23 -3.30
CA TRP A 140 -1.94 -5.21 -2.68
C TRP A 140 -3.08 -5.40 -3.68
N GLY A 141 -2.90 -6.34 -4.63
CA GLY A 141 -3.93 -6.61 -5.64
C GLY A 141 -4.24 -5.43 -6.57
N GLY A 142 -3.29 -4.52 -6.76
CA GLY A 142 -3.42 -3.34 -7.62
C GLY A 142 -3.63 -2.02 -6.89
N ALA A 143 -3.93 -2.04 -5.58
CA ALA A 143 -4.23 -0.83 -4.81
C ALA A 143 -2.99 -0.05 -4.38
N GLN A 144 -1.87 -0.73 -4.13
CA GLN A 144 -0.58 -0.11 -3.85
C GLN A 144 0.34 -0.30 -5.05
N ARG A 145 1.05 0.76 -5.43
CA ARG A 145 2.04 0.70 -6.50
C ARG A 145 3.29 1.43 -6.08
N TRP A 146 4.42 0.79 -6.27
CA TRP A 146 5.71 1.40 -6.14
C TRP A 146 6.19 1.87 -7.50
N LEU A 147 6.74 3.06 -7.56
CA LEU A 147 7.29 3.67 -8.77
C LEU A 147 8.70 4.15 -8.49
N LYS A 148 9.65 3.75 -9.32
CA LYS A 148 11.00 4.32 -9.41
C LYS A 148 11.01 5.29 -10.57
N SER A 149 11.15 6.61 -10.28
CA SER A 149 11.03 7.65 -11.31
C SER A 149 11.66 8.97 -10.89
N ASP A 150 12.34 9.62 -11.85
CA ASP A 150 12.86 10.97 -11.75
C ASP A 150 11.85 12.05 -12.20
N ALA A 151 10.62 11.65 -12.53
CA ALA A 151 9.61 12.60 -12.97
C ALA A 151 9.23 13.57 -11.85
N GLU A 152 8.84 14.79 -12.25
CA GLU A 152 8.41 15.83 -11.35
C GLU A 152 7.25 15.39 -10.44
N ALA A 153 7.32 15.73 -9.16
CA ALA A 153 6.32 15.36 -8.16
C ALA A 153 4.90 15.81 -8.55
N SER A 154 4.78 16.99 -9.13
CA SER A 154 3.52 17.56 -9.63
C SER A 154 2.89 16.70 -10.72
N PHE A 155 3.71 16.19 -11.65
CA PHE A 155 3.26 15.33 -12.73
C PHE A 155 2.78 13.97 -12.21
N ILE A 156 3.57 13.31 -11.33
CA ILE A 156 3.17 12.04 -10.75
C ILE A 156 1.86 12.18 -9.96
N ARG A 157 1.76 13.25 -9.15
CA ARG A 157 0.57 13.54 -8.33
C ARG A 157 -0.67 13.78 -9.17
N SER A 158 -0.58 14.56 -10.26
CA SER A 158 -1.73 14.83 -11.12
C SER A 158 -2.30 13.57 -11.76
N ILE A 159 -1.45 12.70 -12.32
CA ILE A 159 -1.88 11.43 -12.93
C ILE A 159 -2.58 10.51 -11.91
N VAL A 160 -2.07 10.46 -10.68
CA VAL A 160 -2.64 9.60 -9.64
C VAL A 160 -3.93 10.19 -9.08
N GLU A 161 -4.02 11.52 -8.97
CA GLU A 161 -5.22 12.23 -8.53
C GLU A 161 -6.40 12.07 -9.51
N GLU A 162 -6.14 12.06 -10.82
CA GLU A 162 -7.17 11.81 -11.85
C GLU A 162 -7.91 10.48 -11.66
N VAL A 163 -7.25 9.49 -11.08
CA VAL A 163 -7.87 8.18 -10.77
C VAL A 163 -8.37 8.07 -9.33
N GLY A 164 -8.38 9.17 -8.58
CA GLY A 164 -8.82 9.21 -7.18
C GLY A 164 -7.80 8.65 -6.18
N GLY A 165 -6.53 8.59 -6.56
CA GLY A 165 -5.44 8.13 -5.72
C GLY A 165 -4.66 9.25 -5.04
N HIS A 166 -3.60 8.87 -4.33
CA HIS A 166 -2.63 9.79 -3.73
C HIS A 166 -1.22 9.21 -3.76
N VAL A 167 -0.22 10.09 -3.64
CA VAL A 167 1.20 9.75 -3.78
C VAL A 167 1.98 10.19 -2.54
N THR A 168 2.92 9.34 -2.13
CA THR A 168 3.92 9.68 -1.11
C THR A 168 5.32 9.46 -1.67
N CYS A 169 6.20 10.44 -1.53
CA CYS A 169 7.62 10.27 -1.81
C CYS A 169 8.30 9.55 -0.64
N TYR A 170 8.97 8.44 -0.93
CA TYR A 170 9.69 7.64 0.06
C TYR A 170 11.19 7.92 0.09
N SER A 171 11.71 8.66 -0.91
CA SER A 171 13.12 9.10 -0.90
C SER A 171 13.29 10.32 -0.01
N HIS A 172 14.10 10.18 1.04
CA HIS A 172 14.35 11.26 1.99
C HIS A 172 15.09 12.44 1.35
N GLY A 173 14.66 13.67 1.71
CA GLY A 173 15.35 14.90 1.32
C GLY A 173 15.18 15.29 -0.14
N LEU A 174 14.38 14.53 -0.92
CA LEU A 174 14.15 14.85 -2.32
C LEU A 174 13.19 16.02 -2.50
N ILE A 175 12.16 16.07 -1.67
CA ILE A 175 11.12 17.13 -1.70
C ILE A 175 10.73 17.51 -0.27
N ASP A 176 10.39 18.79 -0.08
CA ASP A 176 10.01 19.32 1.24
C ASP A 176 8.70 18.74 1.78
N SER A 177 7.76 18.42 0.89
CA SER A 177 6.48 17.81 1.25
C SER A 177 6.33 16.43 0.61
N PRO A 178 6.66 15.34 1.33
CA PRO A 178 6.60 13.99 0.79
C PRO A 178 5.17 13.49 0.53
N PHE A 179 4.18 13.98 1.27
CA PHE A 179 2.79 13.56 1.15
C PHE A 179 2.03 14.34 0.06
N GLN A 180 0.95 13.76 -0.45
CA GLN A 180 0.02 14.46 -1.33
C GLN A 180 -0.52 15.70 -0.62
N PRO A 181 -0.47 16.89 -1.22
CA PRO A 181 -1.11 18.09 -0.66
C PRO A 181 -2.61 17.86 -0.43
N LEU A 182 -3.11 18.30 0.71
CA LEU A 182 -4.53 18.19 1.02
C LEU A 182 -5.31 19.38 0.45
N PRO A 183 -6.55 19.15 -0.02
CA PRO A 183 -7.48 20.24 -0.25
C PRO A 183 -7.66 21.11 1.01
N GLU A 184 -7.82 22.42 0.87
CA GLU A 184 -7.91 23.35 2.00
C GLU A 184 -9.00 22.97 3.02
N ALA A 185 -10.11 22.43 2.55
CA ALA A 185 -11.18 21.95 3.43
C ALA A 185 -10.70 20.84 4.37
N LEU A 186 -9.93 19.88 3.87
CA LEU A 186 -9.35 18.80 4.67
C LEU A 186 -8.23 19.30 5.58
N MET A 187 -7.36 20.18 5.08
CA MET A 187 -6.29 20.80 5.87
C MET A 187 -6.86 21.54 7.08
N ARG A 188 -7.97 22.25 6.93
CA ARG A 188 -8.67 22.90 8.04
C ARG A 188 -9.09 21.91 9.15
N TYR A 189 -9.57 20.72 8.77
CA TYR A 189 -9.89 19.67 9.77
C TYR A 189 -8.64 19.14 10.46
N HIS A 190 -7.54 18.95 9.73
CA HIS A 190 -6.27 18.50 10.32
C HIS A 190 -5.74 19.53 11.32
N ARG A 191 -5.74 20.81 10.98
CA ARG A 191 -5.35 21.91 11.89
C ARG A 191 -6.26 21.93 13.15
N SER A 192 -7.57 21.77 12.98
CA SER A 192 -8.51 21.72 14.11
C SER A 192 -8.24 20.52 15.00
N LEU A 193 -8.01 19.32 14.46
CA LEU A 193 -7.67 18.14 15.24
C LEU A 193 -6.34 18.33 15.97
N LYS A 194 -5.32 18.84 15.30
CA LYS A 194 -4.02 19.16 15.92
C LYS A 194 -4.19 20.10 17.10
N GLN A 195 -4.92 21.19 16.90
CA GLN A 195 -5.18 22.20 17.92
C GLN A 195 -5.92 21.61 19.16
N GLN A 196 -6.84 20.67 18.94
CA GLN A 196 -7.61 20.03 20.03
C GLN A 196 -6.78 19.01 20.82
N LEU A 197 -5.97 18.21 20.11
CA LEU A 197 -5.23 17.10 20.72
C LEU A 197 -3.84 17.52 21.20
N ASP A 198 -3.23 18.48 20.54
CA ASP A 198 -1.90 19.00 20.85
C ASP A 198 -1.86 20.55 20.79
N PRO A 199 -2.57 21.25 21.69
CA PRO A 199 -2.65 22.71 21.65
C PRO A 199 -1.31 23.43 21.86
N ARG A 200 -0.29 22.71 22.34
CA ARG A 200 1.07 23.24 22.52
C ARG A 200 2.03 22.92 21.39
N GLY A 201 1.60 22.15 20.38
CA GLY A 201 2.43 21.79 19.23
C GLY A 201 3.69 20.98 19.59
N ILE A 202 3.58 20.05 20.56
CA ILE A 202 4.72 19.26 21.08
C ILE A 202 4.98 18.03 20.20
N PHE A 203 3.91 17.42 19.65
CA PHE A 203 3.99 16.13 18.99
C PHE A 203 4.34 16.29 17.51
N ASN A 204 5.58 15.92 17.16
CA ASN A 204 6.11 15.85 15.79
C ASN A 204 5.63 17.00 14.87
N PRO A 205 5.87 18.29 15.24
CA PRO A 205 5.45 19.40 14.41
C PRO A 205 6.11 19.32 13.01
N GLY A 206 5.34 19.60 11.98
CA GLY A 206 5.80 19.55 10.59
C GLY A 206 6.03 18.16 10.00
N ARG A 207 5.77 17.07 10.74
CA ARG A 207 6.07 15.70 10.28
C ARG A 207 5.16 15.25 9.13
N LEU A 208 3.88 15.56 9.18
CA LEU A 208 2.92 15.25 8.11
C LEU A 208 2.88 16.36 7.06
N TYR A 209 2.62 17.56 7.51
CA TYR A 209 2.58 18.78 6.71
C TYR A 209 3.25 19.88 7.51
N ALA A 210 3.94 20.77 6.83
CA ALA A 210 4.71 21.86 7.47
C ALA A 210 3.90 22.74 8.43
N GLU A 211 2.58 22.74 8.23
CA GLU A 211 1.63 23.56 9.00
C GLU A 211 1.05 22.87 10.26
N LEU A 212 1.43 21.60 10.53
CA LEU A 212 0.84 20.79 11.61
C LEU A 212 1.84 20.44 12.70
#